data_2579aaa8d9414ba093797091fa1549d7
#
_entry.id   2579aaa8d9414ba093797091fa1549d7
#
_cell.length_a   1.000
_cell.length_b   1.000
_cell.length_c   1.000
_cell.angle_alpha   90.00
_cell.angle_beta   90.00
_cell.angle_gamma   90.00
#
_symmetry.space_group_name_H-M   'P 1'
#
loop_
_entity.id
_entity.type
_entity.pdbx_description
1 polymer ?
#
loop_
_entity_poly.entity_id
_entity_poly.type
_entity_poly.pdbx_seq_one_letter_code
_entity_poly.pdbx_strand_id
1 'polypeptide(L)'
;IGAILTGAGVGLALSFPLMSAAISKLFGLNQTIYLDFVMLLICMCIVSISVYRGLQNGIKKLSNFNIILVISFLTLILVTGPTKYIVINTFEPVSYVLKNYLSLSLLKSKYSLDWTVFYWAWYIALAPAVGAFIVNISNNKTVRELIFGALIVGSLGCIFHIGVLSNISIYAYENGILDAPKIYADQSMTSHALVIETISSLNYGTFFLILFTIIAVVF
;
A
#
# COMPACT_ATOMS: atom_id res chain seq x y z
N ILE A 1 22.23 0.14 -12.60
CA ILE A 1 21.48 1.40 -12.68
C ILE A 1 20.16 1.17 -13.43
N GLY A 2 20.17 0.60 -14.66
CA GLY A 2 18.94 0.37 -15.43
C GLY A 2 17.86 -0.40 -14.67
N ALA A 3 18.19 -1.53 -14.04
CA ALA A 3 17.25 -2.35 -13.27
C ALA A 3 16.61 -1.57 -12.08
N ILE A 4 17.39 -0.72 -11.42
CA ILE A 4 16.90 0.12 -10.31
C ILE A 4 15.91 1.17 -10.83
N LEU A 5 16.25 1.84 -11.93
CA LEU A 5 15.36 2.82 -12.56
C LEU A 5 14.04 2.18 -13.04
N THR A 6 14.14 1.00 -13.65
CA THR A 6 12.96 0.27 -14.13
C THR A 6 12.08 -0.17 -12.95
N GLY A 7 12.67 -0.74 -11.89
CA GLY A 7 11.93 -1.16 -10.70
C GLY A 7 11.23 -0.01 -9.97
N ALA A 8 11.93 1.12 -9.82
CA ALA A 8 11.34 2.34 -9.27
C ALA A 8 10.22 2.89 -10.16
N GLY A 9 10.43 2.91 -11.49
CA GLY A 9 9.42 3.35 -12.45
C GLY A 9 8.13 2.52 -12.40
N VAL A 10 8.23 1.20 -12.26
CA VAL A 10 7.05 0.32 -12.08
C VAL A 10 6.30 0.66 -10.79
N GLY A 11 7.00 0.86 -9.67
CA GLY A 11 6.36 1.26 -8.41
C GLY A 11 5.59 2.56 -8.54
N LEU A 12 6.18 3.57 -9.15
CA LEU A 12 5.55 4.86 -9.39
C LEU A 12 4.34 4.74 -10.33
N ALA A 13 4.47 3.99 -11.44
CA ALA A 13 3.38 3.78 -12.40
C ALA A 13 2.14 3.14 -11.77
N LEU A 14 2.31 2.30 -10.75
CA LEU A 14 1.19 1.71 -10.00
C LEU A 14 0.58 2.67 -8.97
N SER A 15 1.34 3.64 -8.47
CA SER A 15 0.90 4.54 -7.40
C SER A 15 0.14 5.77 -7.91
N PHE A 16 0.56 6.38 -9.02
CA PHE A 16 -0.05 7.63 -9.50
C PHE A 16 -1.53 7.52 -9.87
N PRO A 17 -2.01 6.46 -10.55
CA PRO A 17 -3.42 6.33 -10.85
C PRO A 17 -4.29 6.24 -9.60
N LEU A 18 -3.76 5.68 -8.50
CA LEU A 18 -4.46 5.63 -7.22
C LEU A 18 -4.60 7.03 -6.60
N MET A 19 -3.55 7.84 -6.66
CA MET A 19 -3.56 9.22 -6.17
C MET A 19 -4.52 10.09 -6.98
N SER A 20 -4.47 9.98 -8.31
CA SER A 20 -5.34 10.76 -9.18
C SER A 20 -6.80 10.36 -9.04
N ALA A 21 -7.10 9.07 -8.84
CA ALA A 21 -8.44 8.58 -8.55
C ALA A 21 -8.98 9.14 -7.21
N ALA A 22 -8.13 9.22 -6.17
CA ALA A 22 -8.52 9.81 -4.89
C ALA A 22 -8.86 11.30 -5.01
N ILE A 23 -8.04 12.06 -5.73
CA ILE A 23 -8.25 13.49 -5.99
C ILE A 23 -9.47 13.71 -6.89
N SER A 24 -9.63 12.91 -7.94
CA SER A 24 -10.82 12.96 -8.80
C SER A 24 -12.10 12.81 -7.99
N LYS A 25 -12.12 11.84 -7.08
CA LYS A 25 -13.29 11.59 -6.21
C LYS A 25 -13.55 12.74 -5.24
N LEU A 26 -12.50 13.33 -4.64
CA LEU A 26 -12.62 14.44 -3.69
C LEU A 26 -13.15 15.73 -4.32
N PHE A 27 -12.67 16.05 -5.53
CA PHE A 27 -13.00 17.31 -6.20
C PHE A 27 -14.03 17.17 -7.32
N GLY A 28 -14.58 15.97 -7.55
CA GLY A 28 -15.52 15.71 -8.63
C GLY A 28 -14.93 15.90 -10.04
N LEU A 29 -13.62 15.68 -10.18
CA LEU A 29 -12.91 15.81 -11.44
C LEU A 29 -12.95 14.49 -12.22
N ASN A 30 -12.88 14.56 -13.53
CA ASN A 30 -12.67 13.37 -14.36
C ASN A 30 -11.22 12.89 -14.22
N GLN A 31 -11.01 11.60 -14.03
CA GLN A 31 -9.68 11.01 -14.04
C GLN A 31 -9.14 11.07 -15.48
N THR A 32 -8.05 11.79 -15.65
CA THR A 32 -7.40 11.98 -16.94
C THR A 32 -5.90 11.80 -16.81
N ILE A 33 -5.22 11.47 -17.91
CA ILE A 33 -3.77 11.35 -17.95
C ILE A 33 -3.06 12.66 -17.53
N TYR A 34 -3.69 13.80 -17.74
CA TYR A 34 -3.16 15.11 -17.29
C TYR A 34 -3.15 15.19 -15.76
N LEU A 35 -4.17 14.66 -15.08
CA LEU A 35 -4.22 14.63 -13.64
C LEU A 35 -3.13 13.69 -13.06
N ASP A 36 -2.92 12.55 -13.69
CA ASP A 36 -1.84 11.63 -13.33
C ASP A 36 -0.47 12.32 -13.44
N PHE A 37 -0.26 13.10 -14.51
CA PHE A 37 0.96 13.88 -14.72
C PHE A 37 1.16 14.97 -13.66
N VAL A 38 0.10 15.69 -13.30
CA VAL A 38 0.16 16.70 -12.22
C VAL A 38 0.52 16.06 -10.89
N MET A 39 -0.07 14.90 -10.56
CA MET A 39 0.24 14.17 -9.34
C MET A 39 1.69 13.68 -9.33
N LEU A 40 2.19 13.17 -10.46
CA LEU A 40 3.59 12.82 -10.63
C LEU A 40 4.51 13.99 -10.33
N LEU A 41 4.22 15.17 -10.88
CA LEU A 41 5.04 16.37 -10.65
C LEU A 41 5.03 16.79 -9.17
N ILE A 42 3.87 16.75 -8.51
CA ILE A 42 3.75 17.07 -7.08
C ILE A 42 4.61 16.10 -6.25
N CYS A 43 4.49 14.80 -6.49
CA CYS A 43 5.27 13.79 -5.78
C CYS A 43 6.78 13.95 -6.03
N MET A 44 7.17 14.20 -7.28
CA MET A 44 8.58 14.47 -7.62
C MET A 44 9.12 15.70 -6.88
N CYS A 45 8.34 16.78 -6.77
CA CYS A 45 8.74 17.96 -6.00
C CYS A 45 8.94 17.63 -4.51
N ILE A 46 8.01 16.90 -3.89
CA ILE A 46 8.09 16.51 -2.47
C ILE A 46 9.33 15.64 -2.23
N VAL A 47 9.54 14.63 -3.06
CA VAL A 47 10.70 13.73 -2.97
C VAL A 47 11.99 14.49 -3.19
N SER A 48 12.05 15.35 -4.20
CA SER A 48 13.24 16.16 -4.50
C SER A 48 13.64 17.07 -3.35
N ILE A 49 12.66 17.74 -2.73
CA ILE A 49 12.89 18.58 -1.53
C ILE A 49 13.37 17.69 -0.36
N SER A 50 12.79 16.51 -0.19
CA SER A 50 13.16 15.57 0.86
C SER A 50 14.61 15.07 0.67
N VAL A 51 14.98 14.69 -0.55
CA VAL A 51 16.32 14.23 -0.90
C VAL A 51 17.34 15.37 -0.73
N TYR A 52 17.01 16.59 -1.17
CA TYR A 52 17.87 17.76 -1.01
C TYR A 52 18.19 18.06 0.46
N ARG A 53 17.23 17.85 1.37
CA ARG A 53 17.43 18.00 2.83
C ARG A 53 18.26 16.88 3.46
N GLY A 54 18.56 15.84 2.69
CA GLY A 54 19.38 14.71 3.09
C GLY A 54 18.63 13.64 3.90
N LEU A 55 19.33 12.53 4.16
CA LEU A 55 18.75 11.32 4.75
C LEU A 55 18.11 11.56 6.12
N GLN A 56 18.79 12.25 7.02
CA GLN A 56 18.34 12.45 8.42
C GLN A 56 17.22 13.51 8.54
N ASN A 57 17.34 14.62 7.82
CA ASN A 57 16.45 15.78 7.96
C ASN A 57 15.31 15.81 6.92
N GLY A 58 15.44 15.06 5.85
CA GLY A 58 14.44 14.94 4.80
C GLY A 58 13.74 13.60 4.85
N ILE A 59 14.37 12.56 4.28
CA ILE A 59 13.76 11.25 4.05
C ILE A 59 13.24 10.63 5.35
N LYS A 60 14.04 10.62 6.42
CA LYS A 60 13.63 10.04 7.70
C LYS A 60 12.43 10.77 8.32
N LYS A 61 12.37 12.10 8.25
CA LYS A 61 11.24 12.86 8.80
C LYS A 61 9.97 12.62 8.00
N LEU A 62 10.07 12.59 6.66
CA LEU A 62 8.95 12.32 5.78
C LEU A 62 8.40 10.90 6.01
N SER A 63 9.29 9.91 6.09
CA SER A 63 8.91 8.52 6.37
C SER A 63 8.25 8.37 7.74
N ASN A 64 8.81 8.96 8.80
CA ASN A 64 8.21 8.92 10.14
C ASN A 64 6.82 9.57 10.16
N PHE A 65 6.66 10.70 9.48
CA PHE A 65 5.38 11.37 9.36
C PHE A 65 4.35 10.46 8.66
N ASN A 66 4.75 9.82 7.55
CA ASN A 66 3.88 8.91 6.83
C ASN A 66 3.48 7.69 7.67
N ILE A 67 4.42 7.08 8.41
CA ILE A 67 4.13 5.95 9.30
C ILE A 67 3.07 6.35 10.35
N ILE A 68 3.19 7.52 10.96
CA ILE A 68 2.22 8.01 11.95
C ILE A 68 0.84 8.20 11.28
N LEU A 69 0.81 8.78 10.09
CA LEU A 69 -0.44 8.96 9.33
C LEU A 69 -1.10 7.62 8.99
N VAL A 70 -0.33 6.65 8.48
CA VAL A 70 -0.85 5.30 8.13
C VAL A 70 -1.40 4.59 9.37
N ILE A 71 -0.65 4.57 10.47
CA ILE A 71 -1.09 3.92 11.71
C ILE A 71 -2.36 4.61 12.25
N SER A 72 -2.40 5.95 12.25
CA SER A 72 -3.57 6.71 12.68
C SER A 72 -4.79 6.41 11.80
N PHE A 73 -4.61 6.40 10.47
CA PHE A 73 -5.65 6.09 9.51
C PHE A 73 -6.23 4.69 9.74
N LEU A 74 -5.39 3.66 9.82
CA LEU A 74 -5.83 2.28 10.03
C LEU A 74 -6.50 2.09 11.39
N THR A 75 -5.98 2.75 12.43
CA THR A 75 -6.57 2.68 13.77
C THR A 75 -7.94 3.37 13.81
N LEU A 76 -8.08 4.54 13.17
CA LEU A 76 -9.37 5.23 13.07
C LEU A 76 -10.41 4.38 12.33
N ILE A 77 -10.02 3.79 11.20
CA ILE A 77 -10.89 2.87 10.45
C ILE A 77 -11.29 1.67 11.31
N LEU A 78 -10.34 1.08 12.04
CA LEU A 78 -10.61 -0.05 12.91
C LEU A 78 -11.61 0.32 14.03
N VAL A 79 -11.47 1.50 14.63
CA VAL A 79 -12.35 1.96 15.73
C VAL A 79 -13.75 2.36 15.24
N THR A 80 -13.85 3.00 14.08
CA THR A 80 -15.12 3.48 13.52
C THR A 80 -15.87 2.44 12.69
N GLY A 81 -15.15 1.41 12.21
CA GLY A 81 -15.69 0.34 11.39
C GLY A 81 -16.14 -0.89 12.20
N PRO A 82 -16.44 -1.99 11.51
CA PRO A 82 -16.86 -3.25 12.12
C PRO A 82 -15.66 -4.00 12.75
N THR A 83 -15.12 -3.49 13.85
CA THR A 83 -13.88 -3.95 14.51
C THR A 83 -13.85 -5.47 14.71
N LYS A 84 -14.94 -6.05 15.25
CA LYS A 84 -15.03 -7.50 15.50
C LYS A 84 -14.87 -8.31 14.21
N TYR A 85 -15.56 -7.88 13.14
CA TYR A 85 -15.46 -8.52 11.83
C TYR A 85 -14.04 -8.45 11.27
N ILE A 86 -13.44 -7.27 11.30
CA ILE A 86 -12.07 -7.05 10.80
C ILE A 86 -11.06 -7.93 11.54
N VAL A 87 -11.12 -7.95 12.88
CA VAL A 87 -10.17 -8.72 13.69
C VAL A 87 -10.29 -10.22 13.40
N ILE A 88 -11.50 -10.78 13.44
CA ILE A 88 -11.71 -12.22 13.23
C ILE A 88 -11.24 -12.61 11.82
N ASN A 89 -11.69 -11.89 10.79
CA ASN A 89 -11.38 -12.22 9.40
C ASN A 89 -9.94 -11.86 9.00
N THR A 90 -9.19 -11.15 9.83
CA THR A 90 -7.74 -10.98 9.65
C THR A 90 -6.97 -12.18 10.20
N PHE A 91 -7.33 -12.67 11.39
CA PHE A 91 -6.59 -13.75 12.02
C PHE A 91 -6.89 -15.13 11.42
N GLU A 92 -8.07 -15.37 10.90
CA GLU A 92 -8.46 -16.65 10.31
C GLU A 92 -7.60 -17.02 9.09
N PRO A 93 -7.44 -16.17 8.05
CA PRO A 93 -6.55 -16.45 6.92
C PRO A 93 -5.08 -16.59 7.33
N VAL A 94 -4.60 -15.79 8.29
CA VAL A 94 -3.22 -15.90 8.79
C VAL A 94 -3.01 -17.28 9.45
N SER A 95 -3.94 -17.71 10.28
CA SER A 95 -3.92 -19.04 10.90
C SER A 95 -3.96 -20.16 9.85
N TYR A 96 -4.80 -20.01 8.81
CA TYR A 96 -4.88 -20.95 7.71
C TYR A 96 -3.56 -21.07 6.93
N VAL A 97 -2.93 -19.95 6.59
CA VAL A 97 -1.64 -19.91 5.91
C VAL A 97 -0.55 -20.60 6.76
N LEU A 98 -0.51 -20.34 8.07
CA LEU A 98 0.48 -20.95 8.95
C LEU A 98 0.29 -22.47 9.07
N LYS A 99 -0.95 -22.93 9.18
CA LYS A 99 -1.28 -24.37 9.25
C LYS A 99 -0.98 -25.12 7.96
N ASN A 100 -1.17 -24.47 6.81
CA ASN A 100 -1.05 -25.08 5.48
C ASN A 100 0.18 -24.58 4.71
N TYR A 101 1.17 -24.03 5.41
CA TYR A 101 2.31 -23.35 4.79
C TYR A 101 3.01 -24.20 3.71
N LEU A 102 3.31 -25.47 4.01
CA LEU A 102 3.99 -26.35 3.06
C LEU A 102 3.15 -26.66 1.83
N SER A 103 1.87 -26.97 2.00
CA SER A 103 0.97 -27.27 0.86
C SER A 103 0.75 -26.06 -0.01
N LEU A 104 0.59 -24.87 0.59
CA LEU A 104 0.45 -23.61 -0.16
C LEU A 104 1.72 -23.23 -0.90
N SER A 105 2.89 -23.46 -0.29
CA SER A 105 4.18 -23.17 -0.92
C SER A 105 4.48 -24.07 -2.14
N LEU A 106 3.90 -25.25 -2.18
CA LEU A 106 4.04 -26.20 -3.28
C LEU A 106 2.92 -26.11 -4.32
N LEU A 107 1.97 -25.21 -4.13
CA LEU A 107 0.85 -25.01 -5.04
C LEU A 107 1.33 -24.44 -6.39
N LYS A 108 1.08 -25.22 -7.48
CA LYS A 108 1.48 -24.85 -8.84
C LYS A 108 0.26 -24.47 -9.70
N SER A 109 -0.49 -23.46 -9.29
CA SER A 109 -1.48 -22.85 -10.18
C SER A 109 -0.81 -21.83 -11.11
N LYS A 110 -1.37 -21.63 -12.33
CA LYS A 110 -0.86 -20.60 -13.25
C LYS A 110 -0.82 -19.23 -12.56
N TYR A 111 -1.89 -18.86 -11.86
CA TYR A 111 -1.99 -17.61 -11.11
C TYR A 111 -0.89 -17.46 -10.06
N SER A 112 -0.61 -18.50 -9.26
CA SER A 112 0.43 -18.42 -8.23
C SER A 112 1.83 -18.34 -8.83
N LEU A 113 2.08 -18.99 -9.97
CA LEU A 113 3.37 -18.93 -10.65
C LEU A 113 3.61 -17.53 -11.26
N ASP A 114 2.63 -16.95 -11.92
CA ASP A 114 2.74 -15.62 -12.54
C ASP A 114 3.08 -14.55 -11.47
N TRP A 115 2.39 -14.56 -10.33
CA TRP A 115 2.68 -13.65 -9.22
C TRP A 115 4.02 -13.92 -8.55
N THR A 116 4.42 -15.18 -8.42
CA THR A 116 5.73 -15.55 -7.87
C THR A 116 6.85 -15.01 -8.75
N VAL A 117 6.77 -15.21 -10.07
CA VAL A 117 7.77 -14.69 -11.02
C VAL A 117 7.84 -13.17 -10.97
N PHE A 118 6.68 -12.48 -10.95
CA PHE A 118 6.61 -11.03 -10.88
C PHE A 118 7.30 -10.47 -9.63
N TYR A 119 6.96 -10.97 -8.44
CA TYR A 119 7.54 -10.47 -7.19
C TYR A 119 9.03 -10.80 -7.05
N TRP A 120 9.47 -11.98 -7.44
CA TRP A 120 10.89 -12.32 -7.41
C TRP A 120 11.71 -11.45 -8.37
N ALA A 121 11.22 -11.21 -9.58
CA ALA A 121 11.88 -10.31 -10.52
C ALA A 121 11.99 -8.89 -9.96
N TRP A 122 10.93 -8.39 -9.34
CA TRP A 122 10.92 -7.07 -8.70
C TRP A 122 11.92 -6.99 -7.54
N TYR A 123 11.90 -7.95 -6.62
CA TYR A 123 12.83 -7.95 -5.48
C TYR A 123 14.28 -8.03 -5.93
N ILE A 124 14.61 -8.88 -6.90
CA ILE A 124 15.97 -9.00 -7.43
C ILE A 124 16.41 -7.68 -8.08
N ALA A 125 15.53 -7.02 -8.83
CA ALA A 125 15.84 -5.75 -9.47
C ALA A 125 16.14 -4.63 -8.45
N LEU A 126 15.42 -4.59 -7.32
CA LEU A 126 15.57 -3.58 -6.28
C LEU A 126 16.62 -3.92 -5.22
N ALA A 127 17.01 -5.19 -5.08
CA ALA A 127 17.89 -5.67 -4.01
C ALA A 127 19.21 -4.87 -3.86
N PRO A 128 19.94 -4.48 -4.94
CA PRO A 128 21.17 -3.70 -4.80
C PRO A 128 20.92 -2.32 -4.19
N ALA A 129 19.85 -1.64 -4.59
CA ALA A 129 19.51 -0.30 -4.09
C ALA A 129 19.05 -0.37 -2.63
N VAL A 130 18.16 -1.31 -2.32
CA VAL A 130 17.64 -1.53 -0.96
C VAL A 130 18.77 -1.96 -0.02
N GLY A 131 19.66 -2.85 -0.47
CA GLY A 131 20.83 -3.27 0.30
C GLY A 131 21.76 -2.10 0.65
N ALA A 132 22.09 -1.26 -0.33
CA ALA A 132 22.90 -0.05 -0.10
C ALA A 132 22.20 0.93 0.86
N PHE A 133 20.87 1.11 0.72
CA PHE A 133 20.10 1.95 1.63
C PHE A 133 20.11 1.41 3.06
N ILE A 134 19.86 0.11 3.25
CA ILE A 134 19.87 -0.56 4.56
C ILE A 134 21.23 -0.37 5.25
N VAL A 135 22.36 -0.57 4.54
CA VAL A 135 23.69 -0.35 5.11
C VAL A 135 23.85 1.07 5.62
N ASN A 136 23.40 2.07 4.86
CA ASN A 136 23.52 3.49 5.24
C ASN A 136 22.66 3.90 6.46
N ILE A 137 21.51 3.23 6.68
CA ILE A 137 20.62 3.58 7.81
C ILE A 137 20.87 2.72 9.05
N SER A 138 21.65 1.65 8.93
CA SER A 138 21.84 0.62 9.96
C SER A 138 22.99 0.89 10.93
N ASN A 139 23.48 2.13 10.99
CA ASN A 139 24.56 2.50 11.89
C ASN A 139 24.24 2.06 13.34
N ASN A 140 25.19 1.34 13.94
CA ASN A 140 25.11 0.81 15.31
C ASN A 140 24.01 -0.26 15.54
N LYS A 141 23.50 -0.91 14.47
CA LYS A 141 22.57 -2.03 14.59
C LYS A 141 23.27 -3.35 14.27
N THR A 142 22.90 -4.39 14.99
CA THR A 142 23.36 -5.75 14.69
C THR A 142 22.56 -6.32 13.49
N VAL A 143 23.17 -7.25 12.76
CA VAL A 143 22.51 -7.97 11.66
C VAL A 143 21.22 -8.66 12.14
N ARG A 144 21.25 -9.22 13.38
CA ARG A 144 20.07 -9.85 13.99
C ARG A 144 18.91 -8.86 14.17
N GLU A 145 19.17 -7.66 14.69
CA GLU A 145 18.14 -6.61 14.83
C GLU A 145 17.56 -6.19 13.50
N LEU A 146 18.38 -6.10 12.46
CA LEU A 146 17.91 -5.75 11.12
C LEU A 146 17.00 -6.82 10.53
N ILE A 147 17.42 -8.09 10.59
CA ILE A 147 16.63 -9.21 10.08
C ILE A 147 15.31 -9.31 10.85
N PHE A 148 15.35 -9.25 12.19
CA PHE A 148 14.14 -9.31 13.01
C PHE A 148 13.18 -8.16 12.74
N GLY A 149 13.71 -6.93 12.66
CA GLY A 149 12.93 -5.74 12.33
C GLY A 149 12.27 -5.84 10.95
N ALA A 150 13.04 -6.21 9.92
CA ALA A 150 12.52 -6.30 8.56
C ALA A 150 11.47 -7.42 8.41
N LEU A 151 11.73 -8.61 8.97
CA LEU A 151 10.82 -9.75 8.81
C LEU A 151 9.58 -9.62 9.70
N ILE A 152 9.74 -9.35 10.99
CA ILE A 152 8.60 -9.38 11.90
C ILE A 152 7.80 -8.09 11.85
N VAL A 153 8.46 -6.95 12.02
CA VAL A 153 7.75 -5.66 12.04
C VAL A 153 7.15 -5.34 10.67
N GLY A 154 7.89 -5.63 9.58
CA GLY A 154 7.39 -5.47 8.22
C GLY A 154 6.19 -6.35 7.93
N SER A 155 6.25 -7.65 8.27
CA SER A 155 5.13 -8.58 8.06
C SER A 155 3.90 -8.21 8.88
N LEU A 156 4.08 -7.83 10.15
CA LEU A 156 2.97 -7.37 11.00
C LEU A 156 2.33 -6.09 10.44
N GLY A 157 3.14 -5.16 9.94
CA GLY A 157 2.64 -3.96 9.28
C GLY A 157 1.80 -4.27 8.04
N CYS A 158 2.25 -5.20 7.19
CA CYS A 158 1.50 -5.67 6.03
C CYS A 158 0.20 -6.37 6.43
N ILE A 159 0.24 -7.29 7.41
CA ILE A 159 -0.96 -7.99 7.92
C ILE A 159 -1.97 -6.97 8.46
N PHE A 160 -1.53 -5.99 9.21
CA PHE A 160 -2.40 -4.96 9.76
C PHE A 160 -3.02 -4.11 8.65
N HIS A 161 -2.21 -3.64 7.70
CA HIS A 161 -2.67 -2.80 6.59
C HIS A 161 -3.70 -3.54 5.70
N ILE A 162 -3.31 -4.71 5.21
CA ILE A 162 -4.18 -5.53 4.35
C ILE A 162 -5.40 -6.02 5.13
N GLY A 163 -5.20 -6.48 6.36
CA GLY A 163 -6.28 -6.97 7.22
C GLY A 163 -7.37 -5.94 7.45
N VAL A 164 -7.02 -4.69 7.72
CA VAL A 164 -8.01 -3.63 7.92
C VAL A 164 -8.71 -3.28 6.61
N LEU A 165 -7.96 -2.94 5.55
CA LEU A 165 -8.56 -2.42 4.31
C LEU A 165 -9.32 -3.48 3.52
N SER A 166 -8.79 -4.70 3.41
CA SER A 166 -9.48 -5.77 2.68
C SER A 166 -10.76 -6.20 3.37
N ASN A 167 -10.73 -6.37 4.69
CA ASN A 167 -11.92 -6.80 5.41
C ASN A 167 -13.03 -5.75 5.44
N ILE A 168 -12.71 -4.47 5.37
CA ILE A 168 -13.74 -3.43 5.17
C ILE A 168 -14.38 -3.54 3.79
N SER A 169 -13.59 -3.76 2.75
CA SER A 169 -14.14 -3.94 1.40
C SER A 169 -15.05 -5.17 1.32
N ILE A 170 -14.65 -6.29 1.94
CA ILE A 170 -15.46 -7.51 2.01
C ILE A 170 -16.73 -7.26 2.82
N TYR A 171 -16.63 -6.61 3.98
CA TYR A 171 -17.77 -6.24 4.80
C TYR A 171 -18.79 -5.36 4.05
N ALA A 172 -18.29 -4.36 3.32
CA ALA A 172 -19.12 -3.48 2.51
C ALA A 172 -19.86 -4.25 1.40
N TYR A 173 -19.19 -5.24 0.78
CA TYR A 173 -19.79 -6.11 -0.22
C TYR A 173 -20.87 -7.03 0.39
N GLU A 174 -20.57 -7.73 1.48
CA GLU A 174 -21.50 -8.67 2.15
C GLU A 174 -22.75 -7.97 2.68
N ASN A 175 -22.64 -6.70 3.08
CA ASN A 175 -23.77 -5.90 3.54
C ASN A 175 -24.46 -5.10 2.42
N GLY A 176 -24.11 -5.32 1.15
CA GLY A 176 -24.74 -4.65 0.01
C GLY A 176 -24.47 -3.15 -0.08
N ILE A 177 -23.44 -2.64 0.64
CA ILE A 177 -23.04 -1.23 0.61
C ILE A 177 -22.24 -0.94 -0.67
N LEU A 178 -21.46 -1.92 -1.13
CA LEU A 178 -20.58 -1.80 -2.28
C LEU A 178 -20.62 -3.07 -3.13
N ASP A 179 -20.88 -2.92 -4.42
CA ASP A 179 -20.82 -4.04 -5.38
C ASP A 179 -19.41 -4.16 -5.96
N ALA A 180 -18.50 -4.71 -5.17
CA ALA A 180 -17.10 -4.87 -5.54
C ALA A 180 -16.87 -5.67 -6.84
N PRO A 181 -17.57 -6.81 -7.11
CA PRO A 181 -17.46 -7.53 -8.37
C PRO A 181 -17.89 -6.70 -9.57
N LYS A 182 -18.93 -5.89 -9.45
CA LYS A 182 -19.40 -5.00 -10.52
C LYS A 182 -18.39 -3.91 -10.85
N ILE A 183 -17.82 -3.27 -9.81
CA ILE A 183 -16.78 -2.25 -9.97
C ILE A 183 -15.54 -2.86 -10.64
N TYR A 184 -15.15 -4.06 -10.24
CA TYR A 184 -13.99 -4.74 -10.82
C TYR A 184 -14.23 -5.23 -12.25
N ALA A 185 -15.46 -5.61 -12.59
CA ALA A 185 -15.83 -6.06 -13.93
C ALA A 185 -16.03 -4.89 -14.92
N ASP A 186 -16.22 -3.68 -14.43
CA ASP A 186 -16.36 -2.49 -15.28
C ASP A 186 -14.99 -2.08 -15.84
N GLN A 187 -14.79 -2.36 -17.13
CA GLN A 187 -13.54 -2.03 -17.83
C GLN A 187 -13.26 -0.53 -17.94
N SER A 188 -14.26 0.32 -17.70
CA SER A 188 -14.09 1.77 -17.64
C SER A 188 -13.48 2.23 -16.32
N MET A 189 -13.56 1.41 -15.26
CA MET A 189 -13.02 1.69 -13.95
C MET A 189 -11.66 1.01 -13.76
N THR A 190 -10.72 1.74 -13.17
CA THR A 190 -9.42 1.19 -12.80
C THR A 190 -9.56 0.34 -11.54
N SER A 191 -8.67 -0.64 -11.32
CA SER A 191 -8.61 -1.41 -10.06
C SER A 191 -8.46 -0.54 -8.81
N HIS A 192 -7.98 0.69 -8.98
CA HIS A 192 -7.86 1.69 -7.92
C HIS A 192 -9.21 2.27 -7.49
N ALA A 193 -10.22 2.26 -8.38
CA ALA A 193 -11.57 2.74 -8.08
C ALA A 193 -12.19 1.97 -6.91
N LEU A 194 -11.94 0.66 -6.83
CA LEU A 194 -12.46 -0.17 -5.73
C LEU A 194 -11.95 0.32 -4.36
N VAL A 195 -10.67 0.66 -4.25
CA VAL A 195 -10.08 1.18 -3.00
C VAL A 195 -10.74 2.51 -2.62
N ILE A 196 -10.89 3.41 -3.59
CA ILE A 196 -11.49 4.73 -3.37
C ILE A 196 -12.97 4.62 -2.98
N GLU A 197 -13.74 3.77 -3.67
CA GLU A 197 -15.15 3.54 -3.35
C GLU A 197 -15.30 2.89 -1.97
N THR A 198 -14.44 1.92 -1.62
CA THR A 198 -14.42 1.32 -0.28
C THR A 198 -14.20 2.36 0.80
N ILE A 199 -13.21 3.23 0.65
CA ILE A 199 -12.93 4.30 1.63
C ILE A 199 -14.09 5.30 1.68
N SER A 200 -14.66 5.66 0.53
CA SER A 200 -15.78 6.60 0.43
C SER A 200 -17.06 6.06 1.05
N SER A 201 -17.27 4.75 1.07
CA SER A 201 -18.46 4.10 1.64
C SER A 201 -18.45 4.03 3.17
N LEU A 202 -17.33 4.34 3.83
CA LEU A 202 -17.22 4.35 5.28
C LEU A 202 -18.01 5.50 5.91
N ASN A 203 -18.41 5.31 7.17
CA ASN A 203 -18.82 6.43 8.00
C ASN A 203 -17.70 7.47 8.02
N TYR A 204 -18.02 8.73 7.68
CA TYR A 204 -17.02 9.80 7.46
C TYR A 204 -16.10 9.56 6.25
N GLY A 205 -16.58 8.90 5.19
CA GLY A 205 -15.79 8.52 4.02
C GLY A 205 -14.97 9.66 3.40
N THR A 206 -15.53 10.88 3.30
CA THR A 206 -14.79 12.06 2.80
C THR A 206 -13.56 12.38 3.66
N PHE A 207 -13.68 12.33 4.98
CA PHE A 207 -12.56 12.55 5.89
C PHE A 207 -11.47 11.49 5.69
N PHE A 208 -11.87 10.22 5.63
CA PHE A 208 -10.93 9.12 5.38
C PHE A 208 -10.28 9.21 4.00
N LEU A 209 -11.01 9.66 2.99
CA LEU A 209 -10.48 9.85 1.66
C LEU A 209 -9.44 10.98 1.59
N ILE A 210 -9.67 12.09 2.31
CA ILE A 210 -8.68 13.16 2.44
C ILE A 210 -7.40 12.64 3.11
N LEU A 211 -7.54 11.92 4.22
CA LEU A 211 -6.40 11.38 4.95
C LEU A 211 -5.63 10.36 4.11
N PHE A 212 -6.33 9.48 3.40
CA PHE A 212 -5.76 8.52 2.47
C PHE A 212 -4.99 9.21 1.32
N THR A 213 -5.56 10.29 0.77
CA THR A 213 -4.90 11.07 -0.29
C THR A 213 -3.59 11.69 0.19
N ILE A 214 -3.58 12.25 1.41
CA ILE A 214 -2.35 12.79 2.01
C ILE A 214 -1.30 11.69 2.19
N ILE A 215 -1.71 10.52 2.69
CA ILE A 215 -0.83 9.35 2.86
C ILE A 215 -0.24 8.95 1.50
N ALA A 216 -1.08 8.82 0.47
CA ALA A 216 -0.66 8.39 -0.85
C ALA A 216 0.33 9.37 -1.52
N VAL A 217 0.15 10.68 -1.30
CA VAL A 217 1.05 11.72 -1.84
C VAL A 217 2.39 11.77 -1.12
N VAL A 218 2.41 11.43 0.18
CA VAL A 218 3.63 11.46 1.01
C VAL A 218 4.43 10.16 0.93
N PHE A 219 3.77 9.05 0.62
CA PHE A 219 4.38 7.72 0.51
C PHE A 219 5.25 7.58 -0.74
#